data_7c8f7a8ff6b80661c0bced3f76dbf0cc
#
_entry.id   7c8f7a8ff6b80661c0bced3f76dbf0cc
#
_cell.length_a   1.000
_cell.length_b   1.000
_cell.length_c   1.000
_cell.angle_alpha   90.00
_cell.angle_beta   90.00
_cell.angle_gamma   90.00
#
_symmetry.space_group_name_H-M   'P 1'
#
loop_
_entity.id
_entity.type
_entity.pdbx_description
1 polymer ?
#
loop_
_entity_poly.entity_id
_entity_poly.type
_entity_poly.pdbx_seq_one_letter_code
_entity_poly.pdbx_strand_id
1 'polypeptide(L)'
;MLFRSDHEKQDDHSEMGYEIEGLFGSYHYILKRELYSDISEVKRFMTASIHHKHIFHREKDTSFVYEAPKPFTTSRLQQKASSTLHMTPKKTMSVCQSLYENGYITYMRTDATFYSKEAVKQIHNKIGSLFGSNYVSNKTFKHQDGAHESIRPTDIEMISLPNTCSADEKRLYSCIWNNTIQSCMTDATGLRVKCKISAPDDLYYHSSFEKLLHFGWKVMDKESLYGSQMNYEDIKKREQDSEINYERIWNNYKLKHTKPHYTEAKLVHAIEKKGIGRPSTYASLVEKNKERAYILKTNVEGKPVEIEKCVLSKNKADI
;
A
#
# COMPACT_ATOMS: atom_id res chain seq x y z
N MET A 1 -15.20 -1.43 -6.21
CA MET A 1 -16.52 -1.96 -5.79
C MET A 1 -16.61 -1.83 -4.29
N LEU A 2 -17.59 -1.10 -3.77
CA LEU A 2 -17.62 -0.58 -2.40
C LEU A 2 -18.90 -1.02 -1.70
N PHE A 3 -18.83 -1.28 -0.39
CA PHE A 3 -19.96 -1.66 0.45
C PHE A 3 -20.27 -0.54 1.44
N ARG A 4 -21.56 -0.22 1.62
CA ARG A 4 -22.05 0.74 2.60
C ARG A 4 -23.16 0.10 3.42
N SER A 5 -23.21 0.34 4.73
CA SER A 5 -24.37 0.02 5.57
C SER A 5 -25.35 1.20 5.59
N ASP A 6 -26.65 0.92 5.76
CA ASP A 6 -27.66 1.97 5.83
C ASP A 6 -27.49 2.93 7.01
N HIS A 7 -26.77 2.53 8.07
CA HIS A 7 -26.42 3.38 9.21
C HIS A 7 -25.35 4.44 8.91
N GLU A 8 -24.58 4.29 7.81
CA GLU A 8 -23.57 5.28 7.41
C GLU A 8 -24.13 6.40 6.53
N LYS A 9 -25.43 6.36 6.19
CA LYS A 9 -26.07 7.39 5.34
C LYS A 9 -26.20 8.76 6.02
N GLN A 10 -26.08 8.84 7.34
CA GLN A 10 -26.33 10.07 8.10
C GLN A 10 -25.12 11.01 8.25
N ASP A 11 -23.89 10.54 7.96
CA ASP A 11 -22.67 11.34 8.14
C ASP A 11 -22.03 11.81 6.80
N ASP A 12 -22.83 12.12 5.79
CA ASP A 12 -22.35 12.56 4.46
C ASP A 12 -22.00 14.07 4.42
N HIS A 13 -21.64 14.68 5.55
CA HIS A 13 -20.95 15.97 5.58
C HIS A 13 -19.45 15.78 5.37
N SER A 14 -19.08 15.22 4.22
CA SER A 14 -17.70 15.27 3.78
C SER A 14 -17.37 16.71 3.43
N GLU A 15 -16.70 17.41 4.32
CA GLU A 15 -16.14 18.71 4.01
C GLU A 15 -15.14 18.55 2.86
N MET A 16 -15.37 19.31 1.82
CA MET A 16 -14.50 19.38 0.64
C MET A 16 -13.58 20.58 0.77
N GLY A 17 -12.41 20.51 0.16
CA GLY A 17 -11.48 21.63 0.18
C GLY A 17 -10.34 21.47 -0.81
N TYR A 18 -9.55 22.53 -0.93
CA TYR A 18 -8.42 22.59 -1.83
C TYR A 18 -7.11 22.33 -1.10
N GLU A 19 -6.31 21.43 -1.64
CA GLU A 19 -4.92 21.21 -1.27
C GLU A 19 -4.01 21.85 -2.31
N ILE A 20 -2.95 22.51 -1.89
CA ILE A 20 -1.97 23.09 -2.79
C ILE A 20 -0.75 22.21 -2.87
N GLU A 21 -0.30 21.96 -4.07
CA GLU A 21 0.86 21.17 -4.41
C GLU A 21 1.82 22.00 -5.26
N GLY A 22 3.10 21.68 -5.18
CA GLY A 22 4.12 22.35 -5.97
C GLY A 22 5.15 21.38 -6.55
N LEU A 23 5.58 21.64 -7.77
CA LEU A 23 6.73 21.03 -8.40
C LEU A 23 7.92 22.01 -8.27
N PHE A 24 8.91 21.62 -7.47
CA PHE A 24 10.13 22.38 -7.26
C PHE A 24 11.32 21.59 -7.78
N GLY A 25 11.98 22.12 -8.80
CA GLY A 25 12.88 21.31 -9.61
C GLY A 25 12.11 20.14 -10.23
N SER A 26 12.57 18.92 -10.02
CA SER A 26 11.90 17.72 -10.56
C SER A 26 11.03 16.99 -9.52
N TYR A 27 10.77 17.57 -8.35
CA TYR A 27 10.17 16.88 -7.24
C TYR A 27 8.87 17.52 -6.77
N HIS A 28 7.94 16.66 -6.40
CA HIS A 28 6.62 17.02 -5.94
C HIS A 28 6.61 17.25 -4.42
N TYR A 29 5.97 18.36 -4.01
CA TYR A 29 5.81 18.77 -2.63
C TYR A 29 4.35 19.13 -2.36
N ILE A 30 3.88 18.85 -1.16
CA ILE A 30 2.52 19.15 -0.71
C ILE A 30 2.57 20.23 0.37
N LEU A 31 1.75 21.27 0.24
CA LEU A 31 1.62 22.32 1.25
C LEU A 31 0.99 21.73 2.52
N LYS A 32 1.70 21.82 3.64
CA LYS A 32 1.23 21.22 4.90
C LYS A 32 0.35 22.20 5.66
N ARG A 33 -0.96 22.08 5.46
CA ARG A 33 -2.01 22.77 6.21
C ARG A 33 -3.33 22.03 6.09
N GLU A 34 -4.36 22.48 6.81
CA GLU A 34 -5.73 22.07 6.53
C GLU A 34 -6.16 22.53 5.12
N LEU A 35 -7.10 21.81 4.52
CA LEU A 35 -7.60 22.18 3.19
C LEU A 35 -8.22 23.57 3.24
N TYR A 36 -7.97 24.36 2.20
CA TYR A 36 -8.68 25.61 2.01
C TYR A 36 -10.14 25.33 1.68
N SER A 37 -11.05 26.02 2.33
CA SER A 37 -12.50 25.85 2.09
C SER A 37 -12.98 26.71 0.90
N ASP A 38 -12.29 27.80 0.60
CA ASP A 38 -12.67 28.78 -0.43
C ASP A 38 -11.55 28.95 -1.47
N ILE A 39 -11.94 29.00 -2.73
CA ILE A 39 -11.05 29.23 -3.85
C ILE A 39 -10.39 30.63 -3.80
N SER A 40 -11.04 31.61 -3.23
CA SER A 40 -10.50 32.96 -3.05
C SER A 40 -9.25 32.97 -2.16
N GLU A 41 -9.21 32.12 -1.12
CA GLU A 41 -8.03 31.94 -0.28
C GLU A 41 -6.89 31.27 -1.05
N VAL A 42 -7.21 30.29 -1.90
CA VAL A 42 -6.23 29.65 -2.80
C VAL A 42 -5.63 30.68 -3.74
N LYS A 43 -6.45 31.51 -4.37
CA LYS A 43 -5.98 32.59 -5.29
C LYS A 43 -5.08 33.57 -4.56
N ARG A 44 -5.46 34.01 -3.36
CA ARG A 44 -4.64 34.92 -2.53
C ARG A 44 -3.27 34.30 -2.23
N PHE A 45 -3.24 33.04 -1.78
CA PHE A 45 -2.01 32.33 -1.49
C PHE A 45 -1.13 32.17 -2.73
N MET A 46 -1.72 31.81 -3.87
CA MET A 46 -0.98 31.66 -5.13
C MET A 46 -0.40 33.01 -5.59
N THR A 47 -1.16 34.10 -5.49
CA THR A 47 -0.67 35.44 -5.80
C THR A 47 0.51 35.80 -4.91
N ALA A 48 0.44 35.53 -3.61
CA ALA A 48 1.55 35.74 -2.70
C ALA A 48 2.77 34.87 -3.05
N SER A 49 2.55 33.66 -3.56
CA SER A 49 3.62 32.73 -3.97
C SER A 49 4.45 33.23 -5.17
N ILE A 50 3.89 34.13 -6.01
CA ILE A 50 4.61 34.69 -7.17
C ILE A 50 5.86 35.48 -6.73
N HIS A 51 5.74 36.21 -5.61
CA HIS A 51 6.81 37.07 -5.11
C HIS A 51 7.58 36.50 -3.93
N HIS A 52 7.16 35.30 -3.46
CA HIS A 52 7.79 34.65 -2.32
C HIS A 52 9.12 34.00 -2.73
N LYS A 53 10.16 34.23 -1.94
CA LYS A 53 11.43 33.53 -2.07
C LYS A 53 11.31 32.18 -1.38
N HIS A 54 11.18 31.14 -2.18
CA HIS A 54 11.08 29.76 -1.66
C HIS A 54 12.46 29.28 -1.25
N ILE A 55 12.63 28.89 0.00
CA ILE A 55 13.88 28.39 0.56
C ILE A 55 13.75 26.90 0.86
N PHE A 56 14.68 26.14 0.34
CA PHE A 56 14.76 24.71 0.55
C PHE A 56 15.46 24.39 1.88
N HIS A 57 14.83 23.58 2.71
CA HIS A 57 15.40 23.08 3.95
C HIS A 57 15.35 21.54 3.97
N ARG A 58 16.44 20.93 4.40
CA ARG A 58 16.57 19.49 4.56
C ARG A 58 16.79 19.13 6.01
N GLU A 59 16.00 18.20 6.54
CA GLU A 59 16.17 17.67 7.89
C GLU A 59 17.32 16.62 7.91
N LYS A 60 17.71 16.22 9.12
CA LYS A 60 18.66 15.09 9.29
C LYS A 60 18.01 13.79 8.84
N ASP A 61 18.84 12.90 8.33
CA ASP A 61 18.38 11.56 7.94
C ASP A 61 17.88 10.79 9.18
N THR A 62 16.81 10.06 8.97
CA THR A 62 16.25 9.14 9.96
C THR A 62 16.26 7.73 9.37
N SER A 63 16.62 6.74 10.20
CA SER A 63 16.52 5.35 9.79
C SER A 63 15.07 4.89 9.78
N PHE A 64 14.75 3.98 8.87
CA PHE A 64 13.44 3.30 8.84
C PHE A 64 13.60 1.82 8.54
N VAL A 65 12.58 1.06 8.89
CA VAL A 65 12.49 -0.38 8.64
C VAL A 65 11.14 -0.67 7.98
N TYR A 66 11.17 -1.40 6.87
CA TYR A 66 9.99 -2.03 6.29
C TYR A 66 9.99 -3.51 6.66
N GLU A 67 9.16 -3.89 7.61
CA GLU A 67 9.04 -5.28 8.05
C GLU A 67 8.65 -6.20 6.89
N ALA A 68 9.23 -7.40 6.90
CA ALA A 68 8.82 -8.46 6.00
C ALA A 68 7.35 -8.83 6.20
N PRO A 69 6.61 -9.18 5.14
CA PRO A 69 5.21 -9.54 5.27
C PRO A 69 5.04 -10.77 6.17
N LYS A 70 3.92 -10.85 6.85
CA LYS A 70 3.60 -12.02 7.66
C LYS A 70 3.13 -13.18 6.78
N PRO A 71 3.33 -14.44 7.21
CA PRO A 71 2.77 -15.61 6.54
C PRO A 71 1.27 -15.49 6.27
N PHE A 72 0.78 -16.08 5.20
CA PHE A 72 -0.63 -16.03 4.85
C PHE A 72 -1.50 -16.89 5.78
N THR A 73 -2.42 -16.21 6.45
CA THR A 73 -3.67 -16.82 6.94
C THR A 73 -4.72 -16.76 5.83
N THR A 74 -5.86 -17.46 6.00
CA THR A 74 -7.01 -17.36 5.08
C THR A 74 -7.41 -15.91 4.84
N SER A 75 -7.55 -15.12 5.89
CA SER A 75 -7.97 -13.72 5.81
C SER A 75 -6.96 -12.86 5.05
N ARG A 76 -5.65 -12.98 5.36
CA ARG A 76 -4.60 -12.23 4.68
C ARG A 76 -4.52 -12.58 3.20
N LEU A 77 -4.66 -13.87 2.85
CA LEU A 77 -4.66 -14.29 1.46
C LEU A 77 -5.87 -13.72 0.71
N GLN A 78 -7.07 -13.76 1.28
CA GLN A 78 -8.27 -13.17 0.68
C GLN A 78 -8.12 -11.67 0.47
N GLN A 79 -7.56 -10.94 1.47
CA GLN A 79 -7.30 -9.51 1.36
C GLN A 79 -6.30 -9.20 0.23
N LYS A 80 -5.19 -9.94 0.19
CA LYS A 80 -4.15 -9.76 -0.85
C LYS A 80 -4.69 -10.10 -2.23
N ALA A 81 -5.38 -11.22 -2.40
CA ALA A 81 -5.97 -11.63 -3.67
C ALA A 81 -7.03 -10.62 -4.15
N SER A 82 -7.85 -10.08 -3.25
CA SER A 82 -8.82 -9.04 -3.61
C SER A 82 -8.15 -7.74 -4.07
N SER A 83 -7.12 -7.29 -3.37
CA SER A 83 -6.45 -6.02 -3.68
C SER A 83 -5.54 -6.06 -4.90
N THR A 84 -4.84 -7.20 -5.15
CA THR A 84 -3.83 -7.29 -6.21
C THR A 84 -4.23 -8.13 -7.41
N LEU A 85 -5.08 -9.14 -7.21
CA LEU A 85 -5.55 -10.05 -8.26
C LEU A 85 -7.01 -9.80 -8.66
N HIS A 86 -7.70 -8.92 -7.94
CA HIS A 86 -9.13 -8.59 -8.10
C HIS A 86 -10.06 -9.82 -7.96
N MET A 87 -9.63 -10.80 -7.14
CA MET A 87 -10.42 -11.99 -6.84
C MET A 87 -11.32 -11.75 -5.64
N THR A 88 -12.60 -12.14 -5.74
CA THR A 88 -13.52 -12.13 -4.59
C THR A 88 -13.07 -13.15 -3.55
N PRO A 89 -13.43 -13.01 -2.26
CA PRO A 89 -13.14 -14.02 -1.24
C PRO A 89 -13.64 -15.42 -1.61
N LYS A 90 -14.84 -15.52 -2.20
CA LYS A 90 -15.40 -16.78 -2.69
C LYS A 90 -14.54 -17.39 -3.81
N LYS A 91 -14.17 -16.59 -4.81
CA LYS A 91 -13.31 -17.05 -5.91
C LYS A 91 -11.94 -17.49 -5.40
N THR A 92 -11.33 -16.68 -4.50
CA THR A 92 -10.05 -17.02 -3.88
C THR A 92 -10.10 -18.39 -3.20
N MET A 93 -11.14 -18.64 -2.40
CA MET A 93 -11.28 -19.93 -1.71
C MET A 93 -11.54 -21.11 -2.65
N SER A 94 -12.29 -20.90 -3.73
CA SER A 94 -12.49 -21.94 -4.76
C SER A 94 -11.17 -22.30 -5.45
N VAL A 95 -10.35 -21.31 -5.81
CA VAL A 95 -9.03 -21.55 -6.43
C VAL A 95 -8.07 -22.20 -5.43
N CYS A 96 -8.06 -21.75 -4.16
CA CYS A 96 -7.27 -22.40 -3.11
C CYS A 96 -7.66 -23.86 -2.90
N GLN A 97 -8.95 -24.19 -2.97
CA GLN A 97 -9.43 -25.57 -2.82
C GLN A 97 -8.85 -26.45 -3.94
N SER A 98 -8.91 -25.98 -5.19
CA SER A 98 -8.30 -26.70 -6.32
C SER A 98 -6.79 -26.86 -6.16
N LEU A 99 -6.07 -25.81 -5.75
CA LEU A 99 -4.62 -25.88 -5.51
C LEU A 99 -4.26 -26.88 -4.40
N TYR A 100 -5.06 -26.94 -3.34
CA TYR A 100 -4.87 -27.87 -2.23
C TYR A 100 -5.16 -29.31 -2.65
N GLU A 101 -6.27 -29.56 -3.33
CA GLU A 101 -6.64 -30.91 -3.79
C GLU A 101 -5.64 -31.49 -4.79
N ASN A 102 -5.01 -30.63 -5.58
CA ASN A 102 -3.90 -31.00 -6.49
C ASN A 102 -2.53 -31.05 -5.79
N GLY A 103 -2.47 -30.84 -4.48
CA GLY A 103 -1.23 -30.96 -3.70
C GLY A 103 -0.25 -29.80 -3.87
N TYR A 104 -0.63 -28.66 -4.47
CA TYR A 104 0.28 -27.54 -4.71
C TYR A 104 0.48 -26.62 -3.50
N ILE A 105 -0.51 -26.54 -2.60
CA ILE A 105 -0.42 -25.70 -1.39
C ILE A 105 -0.85 -26.46 -0.14
N THR A 106 -0.43 -25.96 1.03
CA THR A 106 -0.93 -26.43 2.33
C THR A 106 -2.40 -26.07 2.52
N TYR A 107 -3.04 -26.63 3.56
CA TYR A 107 -4.45 -26.38 3.83
C TYR A 107 -4.78 -24.89 3.98
N MET A 108 -5.72 -24.42 3.19
CA MET A 108 -5.99 -22.99 3.02
C MET A 108 -6.91 -22.37 4.07
N ARG A 109 -7.55 -23.17 4.94
CA ARG A 109 -8.43 -22.66 6.01
C ARG A 109 -7.68 -22.66 7.33
N THR A 110 -6.84 -21.67 7.53
CA THR A 110 -5.96 -21.54 8.69
C THR A 110 -5.84 -20.08 9.14
N ASP A 111 -5.72 -19.89 10.44
CA ASP A 111 -5.32 -18.62 11.08
C ASP A 111 -3.89 -18.66 11.62
N ALA A 112 -3.17 -19.77 11.41
CA ALA A 112 -1.78 -19.91 11.78
C ALA A 112 -0.89 -18.90 11.05
N THR A 113 0.13 -18.40 11.76
CA THR A 113 1.12 -17.43 11.26
C THR A 113 2.54 -17.96 11.37
N PHE A 114 2.70 -19.29 11.28
CA PHE A 114 3.98 -19.98 11.34
C PHE A 114 4.06 -21.06 10.25
N TYR A 115 5.27 -21.50 9.98
CA TYR A 115 5.57 -22.64 9.14
C TYR A 115 6.25 -23.75 9.97
N SER A 116 6.17 -25.00 9.52
CA SER A 116 6.91 -26.11 10.13
C SER A 116 8.42 -25.85 10.06
N LYS A 117 9.18 -26.44 10.97
CA LYS A 117 10.65 -26.30 10.99
C LYS A 117 11.29 -26.76 9.70
N GLU A 118 10.79 -27.83 9.13
CA GLU A 118 11.24 -28.40 7.86
C GLU A 118 10.99 -27.42 6.71
N ALA A 119 9.78 -26.85 6.66
CA ALA A 119 9.43 -25.86 5.65
C ALA A 119 10.32 -24.61 5.77
N VAL A 120 10.52 -24.08 6.98
CA VAL A 120 11.41 -22.91 7.19
C VAL A 120 12.82 -23.22 6.68
N LYS A 121 13.37 -24.41 6.96
CA LYS A 121 14.69 -24.79 6.46
C LYS A 121 14.75 -24.81 4.94
N GLN A 122 13.75 -25.39 4.27
CA GLN A 122 13.66 -25.41 2.80
C GLN A 122 13.54 -24.00 2.22
N ILE A 123 12.70 -23.15 2.81
CA ILE A 123 12.51 -21.75 2.38
C ILE A 123 13.81 -20.96 2.56
N HIS A 124 14.50 -21.11 3.70
CA HIS A 124 15.79 -20.45 3.94
C HIS A 124 16.85 -20.87 2.92
N ASN A 125 16.94 -22.16 2.60
CA ASN A 125 17.85 -22.65 1.56
C ASN A 125 17.51 -22.01 0.20
N LYS A 126 16.23 -21.93 -0.16
CA LYS A 126 15.78 -21.29 -1.40
C LYS A 126 16.12 -19.80 -1.44
N ILE A 127 15.88 -19.07 -0.36
CA ILE A 127 16.26 -17.64 -0.25
C ILE A 127 17.78 -17.49 -0.41
N GLY A 128 18.56 -18.33 0.30
CA GLY A 128 20.01 -18.30 0.22
C GLY A 128 20.54 -18.54 -1.20
N SER A 129 19.94 -19.46 -1.94
CA SER A 129 20.32 -19.76 -3.33
C SER A 129 19.92 -18.65 -4.32
N LEU A 130 18.78 -17.98 -4.12
CA LEU A 130 18.30 -16.95 -5.04
C LEU A 130 18.89 -15.56 -4.78
N PHE A 131 19.08 -15.21 -3.52
CA PHE A 131 19.39 -13.83 -3.11
C PHE A 131 20.65 -13.71 -2.25
N GLY A 132 21.13 -14.80 -1.68
CA GLY A 132 22.26 -14.84 -0.75
C GLY A 132 21.82 -14.97 0.72
N SER A 133 22.74 -15.45 1.57
CA SER A 133 22.47 -15.75 2.98
C SER A 133 22.10 -14.54 3.84
N ASN A 134 22.55 -13.33 3.45
CA ASN A 134 22.23 -12.07 4.12
C ASN A 134 20.76 -11.67 3.98
N TYR A 135 19.99 -12.32 3.11
CA TYR A 135 18.54 -12.10 2.96
C TYR A 135 17.71 -13.07 3.78
N VAL A 136 18.32 -14.11 4.36
CA VAL A 136 17.62 -15.09 5.22
C VAL A 136 17.34 -14.47 6.58
N SER A 137 16.06 -14.49 6.99
CA SER A 137 15.65 -13.96 8.29
C SER A 137 15.96 -14.95 9.41
N ASN A 138 16.46 -14.44 10.53
CA ASN A 138 16.59 -15.19 11.78
C ASN A 138 15.31 -15.14 12.64
N LYS A 139 14.21 -14.55 12.14
CA LYS A 139 12.95 -14.47 12.86
C LYS A 139 12.41 -15.87 13.13
N THR A 140 12.14 -16.18 14.37
CA THR A 140 11.45 -17.41 14.76
C THR A 140 9.95 -17.20 14.69
N PHE A 141 9.27 -18.07 13.96
CA PHE A 141 7.82 -18.12 14.01
C PHE A 141 7.39 -18.81 15.32
N LYS A 142 6.65 -18.11 16.16
CA LYS A 142 6.10 -18.74 17.37
C LYS A 142 5.12 -19.84 16.94
N HIS A 143 5.47 -21.07 17.30
CA HIS A 143 4.57 -22.20 17.12
C HIS A 143 3.32 -21.96 17.97
N GLN A 144 2.16 -22.05 17.38
CA GLN A 144 0.87 -22.03 18.07
C GLN A 144 0.34 -23.45 18.08
N ASP A 145 -0.25 -23.86 19.18
CA ASP A 145 -0.92 -25.16 19.26
C ASP A 145 -2.11 -25.16 18.29
N GLY A 146 -1.93 -25.79 17.14
CA GLY A 146 -2.91 -25.87 16.07
C GLY A 146 -2.57 -26.98 15.07
N ALA A 147 -3.59 -27.53 14.43
CA ALA A 147 -3.44 -28.66 13.50
C ALA A 147 -2.79 -28.27 12.15
N HIS A 148 -2.74 -26.96 11.82
CA HIS A 148 -2.33 -26.48 10.50
C HIS A 148 -1.31 -25.36 10.59
N GLU A 149 -0.41 -25.30 9.63
CA GLU A 149 0.53 -24.18 9.41
C GLU A 149 -0.09 -23.11 8.49
N SER A 150 0.66 -22.02 8.23
CA SER A 150 0.29 -21.00 7.26
C SER A 150 0.18 -21.54 5.84
N ILE A 151 -0.55 -20.83 4.99
CA ILE A 151 -0.70 -21.17 3.57
C ILE A 151 0.62 -20.94 2.86
N ARG A 152 1.18 -22.00 2.25
CA ARG A 152 2.42 -21.98 1.47
C ARG A 152 2.39 -23.02 0.35
N PRO A 153 3.30 -22.95 -0.63
CA PRO A 153 3.57 -24.06 -1.53
C PRO A 153 3.99 -25.32 -0.75
N THR A 154 3.55 -26.47 -1.17
CA THR A 154 4.03 -27.77 -0.62
C THR A 154 5.47 -28.03 -1.05
N ASP A 155 5.81 -27.63 -2.29
CA ASP A 155 7.15 -27.67 -2.84
C ASP A 155 7.64 -26.24 -3.15
N ILE A 156 8.62 -25.74 -2.41
CA ILE A 156 9.16 -24.40 -2.57
C ILE A 156 10.04 -24.28 -3.81
N GLU A 157 10.54 -25.40 -4.37
CA GLU A 157 11.32 -25.40 -5.60
C GLU A 157 10.46 -25.16 -6.84
N MET A 158 9.15 -25.46 -6.76
CA MET A 158 8.20 -25.18 -7.82
C MET A 158 7.84 -23.69 -7.84
N ILE A 159 8.55 -22.88 -8.60
CA ILE A 159 8.31 -21.42 -8.70
C ILE A 159 7.01 -21.11 -9.44
N SER A 160 6.66 -21.93 -10.43
CA SER A 160 5.45 -21.75 -11.27
C SER A 160 4.72 -23.06 -11.49
N LEU A 161 3.40 -22.98 -11.59
CA LEU A 161 2.56 -24.15 -11.87
C LEU A 161 2.67 -24.60 -13.34
N PRO A 162 2.37 -25.89 -13.62
CA PRO A 162 2.31 -26.43 -14.98
C PRO A 162 1.33 -25.69 -15.88
N ASN A 163 1.53 -25.81 -17.20
CA ASN A 163 0.67 -25.15 -18.19
C ASN A 163 -0.77 -25.65 -18.20
N THR A 164 -1.03 -26.80 -17.66
CA THR A 164 -2.37 -27.39 -17.47
C THR A 164 -3.23 -26.67 -16.44
N CYS A 165 -2.63 -25.90 -15.54
CA CYS A 165 -3.35 -25.12 -14.54
C CYS A 165 -3.95 -23.84 -15.17
N SER A 166 -5.09 -23.41 -14.66
CA SER A 166 -5.77 -22.19 -15.09
C SER A 166 -4.97 -20.93 -14.78
N ALA A 167 -5.27 -19.86 -15.48
CA ALA A 167 -4.64 -18.54 -15.24
C ALA A 167 -4.83 -18.05 -13.79
N ASP A 168 -6.01 -18.28 -13.20
CA ASP A 168 -6.30 -17.89 -11.82
C ASP A 168 -5.49 -18.70 -10.81
N GLU A 169 -5.32 -20.01 -11.03
CA GLU A 169 -4.47 -20.86 -10.21
C GLU A 169 -3.01 -20.41 -10.26
N LYS A 170 -2.49 -20.13 -11.43
CA LYS A 170 -1.11 -19.64 -11.61
C LYS A 170 -0.90 -18.31 -10.91
N ARG A 171 -1.81 -17.35 -11.06
CA ARG A 171 -1.73 -16.04 -10.42
C ARG A 171 -1.80 -16.13 -8.89
N LEU A 172 -2.71 -16.94 -8.35
CA LEU A 172 -2.85 -17.11 -6.91
C LEU A 172 -1.68 -17.88 -6.31
N TYR A 173 -1.21 -18.93 -6.99
CA TYR A 173 -0.02 -19.67 -6.58
C TYR A 173 1.23 -18.79 -6.53
N SER A 174 1.47 -17.99 -7.57
CA SER A 174 2.58 -17.04 -7.59
C SER A 174 2.50 -16.04 -6.42
N CYS A 175 1.30 -15.56 -6.10
CA CYS A 175 1.08 -14.69 -4.94
C CYS A 175 1.43 -15.40 -3.61
N ILE A 176 1.05 -16.67 -3.47
CA ILE A 176 1.35 -17.48 -2.29
C ILE A 176 2.85 -17.76 -2.21
N TRP A 177 3.49 -18.16 -3.29
CA TRP A 177 4.93 -18.44 -3.36
C TRP A 177 5.75 -17.20 -2.98
N ASN A 178 5.44 -16.06 -3.59
CA ASN A 178 6.13 -14.78 -3.32
C ASN A 178 6.00 -14.39 -1.84
N ASN A 179 4.79 -14.47 -1.27
CA ASN A 179 4.62 -14.14 0.15
C ASN A 179 5.36 -15.12 1.07
N THR A 180 5.40 -16.40 0.73
CA THR A 180 6.13 -17.42 1.49
C THR A 180 7.62 -17.08 1.55
N ILE A 181 8.24 -16.76 0.42
CA ILE A 181 9.65 -16.33 0.36
C ILE A 181 9.83 -15.03 1.14
N GLN A 182 9.06 -13.99 0.83
CA GLN A 182 9.18 -12.68 1.46
C GLN A 182 9.02 -12.72 2.97
N SER A 183 8.12 -13.56 3.49
CA SER A 183 7.85 -13.66 4.93
C SER A 183 8.98 -14.30 5.74
N CYS A 184 9.88 -15.01 5.07
CA CYS A 184 11.08 -15.62 5.66
C CYS A 184 12.37 -14.83 5.35
N MET A 185 12.24 -13.68 4.68
CA MET A 185 13.38 -12.79 4.39
C MET A 185 13.60 -11.76 5.50
N THR A 186 14.79 -11.17 5.51
CA THR A 186 15.13 -10.02 6.36
C THR A 186 14.26 -8.81 6.04
N ASP A 187 14.09 -7.92 7.02
CA ASP A 187 13.44 -6.63 6.81
C ASP A 187 14.24 -5.74 5.86
N ALA A 188 13.58 -4.87 5.14
CA ALA A 188 14.25 -3.84 4.37
C ALA A 188 14.54 -2.64 5.27
N THR A 189 15.75 -2.11 5.22
CA THR A 189 16.18 -0.97 6.04
C THR A 189 16.74 0.14 5.18
N GLY A 190 16.59 1.38 5.62
CA GLY A 190 17.06 2.51 4.85
C GLY A 190 17.13 3.81 5.63
N LEU A 191 17.41 4.87 4.88
CA LEU A 191 17.42 6.26 5.34
C LEU A 191 16.31 7.03 4.65
N ARG A 192 15.65 7.88 5.42
CA ARG A 192 14.64 8.83 4.97
C ARG A 192 15.08 10.22 5.31
N VAL A 193 15.04 11.12 4.33
CA VAL A 193 15.23 12.55 4.51
C VAL A 193 13.90 13.26 4.28
N LYS A 194 13.50 14.10 5.21
CA LYS A 194 12.37 15.01 5.04
C LYS A 194 12.87 16.35 4.56
N CYS A 195 12.18 16.91 3.58
CA CYS A 195 12.48 18.22 3.02
C CYS A 195 11.26 19.11 3.14
N LYS A 196 11.50 20.38 3.39
CA LYS A 196 10.49 21.42 3.38
C LYS A 196 10.97 22.61 2.56
N ILE A 197 10.01 23.28 1.92
CA ILE A 197 10.26 24.50 1.15
C ILE A 197 9.38 25.59 1.73
N SER A 198 9.94 26.76 2.04
CA SER A 198 9.18 27.87 2.59
C SER A 198 8.10 28.34 1.62
N ALA A 199 6.99 28.77 2.16
CA ALA A 199 5.82 29.26 1.43
C ALA A 199 5.28 30.52 2.11
N PRO A 200 4.42 31.32 1.44
CA PRO A 200 3.72 32.44 2.08
C PRO A 200 2.99 32.02 3.37
N ASP A 201 2.67 32.99 4.20
CA ASP A 201 1.92 32.82 5.46
C ASP A 201 2.65 31.87 6.47
N ASP A 202 4.00 31.86 6.47
CA ASP A 202 4.85 31.00 7.31
C ASP A 202 4.57 29.50 7.15
N LEU A 203 4.00 29.11 6.01
CA LEU A 203 3.72 27.73 5.66
C LEU A 203 4.91 27.05 5.00
N TYR A 204 4.84 25.74 4.85
CA TYR A 204 5.86 24.95 4.18
C TYR A 204 5.26 23.87 3.29
N TYR A 205 5.83 23.71 2.10
CA TYR A 205 5.67 22.53 1.30
C TYR A 205 6.56 21.41 1.85
N HIS A 206 6.05 20.17 1.88
CA HIS A 206 6.75 19.02 2.42
C HIS A 206 6.87 17.91 1.39
N SER A 207 8.02 17.25 1.40
CA SER A 207 8.26 16.00 0.70
C SER A 207 9.22 15.12 1.51
N SER A 208 9.29 13.83 1.18
CA SER A 208 10.25 12.91 1.79
C SER A 208 10.83 11.97 0.74
N PHE A 209 12.11 11.68 0.89
CA PHE A 209 12.88 10.85 -0.04
C PHE A 209 13.54 9.72 0.74
N GLU A 210 13.58 8.55 0.14
CA GLU A 210 14.07 7.34 0.79
C GLU A 210 15.17 6.68 -0.03
N LYS A 211 16.13 6.11 0.69
CA LYS A 211 17.16 5.24 0.14
C LYS A 211 17.21 3.94 0.95
N LEU A 212 17.06 2.80 0.30
CA LEU A 212 17.28 1.52 0.94
C LEU A 212 18.79 1.24 1.05
N LEU A 213 19.24 0.92 2.24
CA LEU A 213 20.59 0.45 2.54
C LEU A 213 20.67 -1.08 2.42
N HIS A 214 19.61 -1.76 2.85
CA HIS A 214 19.42 -3.18 2.68
C HIS A 214 18.02 -3.43 2.13
N PHE A 215 17.93 -4.11 1.00
CA PHE A 215 16.65 -4.35 0.30
C PHE A 215 15.74 -5.32 1.07
N GLY A 216 16.32 -6.26 1.84
CA GLY A 216 15.54 -7.29 2.51
C GLY A 216 14.54 -7.96 1.56
N TRP A 217 13.33 -8.21 2.04
CA TRP A 217 12.27 -8.83 1.23
C TRP A 217 11.87 -8.04 -0.03
N LYS A 218 12.19 -6.74 -0.09
CA LYS A 218 11.90 -5.90 -1.26
C LYS A 218 12.85 -6.16 -2.43
N VAL A 219 13.88 -6.97 -2.27
CA VAL A 219 14.79 -7.33 -3.38
C VAL A 219 14.05 -8.01 -4.55
N MET A 220 12.92 -8.64 -4.28
CA MET A 220 12.06 -9.25 -5.32
C MET A 220 11.42 -8.22 -6.25
N ASP A 221 11.29 -6.96 -5.82
CA ASP A 221 10.74 -5.83 -6.59
C ASP A 221 11.81 -4.75 -6.83
N LYS A 222 13.08 -5.12 -6.82
CA LYS A 222 14.24 -4.20 -6.83
C LYS A 222 14.18 -3.18 -7.96
N GLU A 223 13.77 -3.57 -9.14
CA GLU A 223 13.73 -2.70 -10.32
C GLU A 223 12.79 -1.50 -10.12
N SER A 224 11.67 -1.68 -9.44
CA SER A 224 10.72 -0.61 -9.14
C SER A 224 11.25 0.43 -8.15
N LEU A 225 12.35 0.14 -7.44
CA LEU A 225 12.90 0.97 -6.37
C LEU A 225 14.06 1.87 -6.80
N TYR A 226 14.61 1.69 -8.00
CA TYR A 226 15.77 2.47 -8.46
C TYR A 226 15.48 3.96 -8.55
N GLY A 227 14.32 4.35 -9.05
CA GLY A 227 13.93 5.77 -9.16
C GLY A 227 13.92 6.51 -7.83
N SER A 228 13.42 5.87 -6.77
CA SER A 228 13.37 6.49 -5.44
C SER A 228 14.76 6.70 -4.83
N GLN A 229 15.71 5.82 -5.10
CA GLN A 229 17.09 5.95 -4.64
C GLN A 229 17.83 7.10 -5.34
N MET A 230 17.63 7.27 -6.64
CA MET A 230 18.20 8.40 -7.41
C MET A 230 17.69 9.73 -6.86
N ASN A 231 16.39 9.83 -6.58
CA ASN A 231 15.80 11.04 -6.03
C ASN A 231 16.39 11.42 -4.66
N TYR A 232 16.66 10.43 -3.80
CA TYR A 232 17.32 10.66 -2.51
C TYR A 232 18.72 11.25 -2.69
N GLU A 233 19.54 10.68 -3.58
CA GLU A 233 20.90 11.14 -3.82
C GLU A 233 20.92 12.57 -4.39
N ASP A 234 20.00 12.90 -5.29
CA ASP A 234 19.90 14.25 -5.85
C ASP A 234 19.52 15.28 -4.80
N ILE A 235 18.58 14.95 -3.94
CA ILE A 235 18.18 15.82 -2.83
C ILE A 235 19.35 16.05 -1.85
N LYS A 236 20.17 15.03 -1.61
CA LYS A 236 21.34 15.16 -0.73
C LYS A 236 22.41 16.08 -1.28
N LYS A 237 22.53 16.21 -2.59
CA LYS A 237 23.48 17.14 -3.27
C LYS A 237 23.02 18.60 -3.24
N ARG A 238 21.72 18.85 -3.05
CA ARG A 238 21.19 20.21 -3.01
C ARG A 238 21.73 20.98 -1.80
N GLU A 239 22.11 22.22 -2.03
CA GLU A 239 22.59 23.11 -0.98
C GLU A 239 21.49 23.40 0.05
N GLN A 240 21.87 23.32 1.33
CA GLN A 240 20.99 23.61 2.44
C GLN A 240 20.66 25.10 2.50
N ASP A 241 19.42 25.45 2.80
CA ASP A 241 18.92 26.80 2.93
C ASP A 241 19.10 27.67 1.66
N SER A 242 19.18 27.00 0.51
CA SER A 242 19.27 27.67 -0.80
C SER A 242 17.90 28.05 -1.35
N GLU A 243 17.86 29.09 -2.15
CA GLU A 243 16.66 29.47 -2.89
C GLU A 243 16.34 28.44 -3.98
N ILE A 244 15.06 28.12 -4.13
CA ILE A 244 14.57 27.19 -5.15
C ILE A 244 13.35 27.77 -5.86
N ASN A 245 13.36 27.75 -7.18
CA ASN A 245 12.23 28.17 -7.98
C ASN A 245 11.23 27.02 -8.16
N TYR A 246 9.93 27.34 -8.17
CA TYR A 246 8.92 26.40 -8.61
C TYR A 246 8.91 26.30 -10.13
N GLU A 247 8.68 25.09 -10.64
CA GLU A 247 8.30 24.88 -12.04
C GLU A 247 6.78 25.09 -12.19
N ARG A 248 6.02 24.64 -11.17
CA ARG A 248 4.57 24.74 -11.14
C ARG A 248 4.04 24.65 -9.73
N ILE A 249 3.01 25.43 -9.40
CA ILE A 249 2.18 25.33 -8.19
C ILE A 249 0.73 25.22 -8.65
N TRP A 250 -0.06 24.31 -8.05
CA TRP A 250 -1.47 24.13 -8.42
C TRP A 250 -2.29 23.68 -7.23
N ASN A 251 -3.61 23.85 -7.34
CA ASN A 251 -4.54 23.27 -6.37
C ASN A 251 -5.14 21.97 -6.87
N ASN A 252 -5.39 21.06 -5.94
CA ASN A 252 -6.23 19.88 -6.11
C ASN A 252 -7.41 19.95 -5.16
N TYR A 253 -8.55 19.39 -5.58
CA TYR A 253 -9.74 19.31 -4.76
C TYR A 253 -9.79 17.96 -4.05
N LYS A 254 -9.94 17.97 -2.75
CA LYS A 254 -9.95 16.76 -1.92
C LYS A 254 -11.16 16.75 -0.98
N LEU A 255 -11.61 15.55 -0.66
CA LEU A 255 -12.61 15.30 0.37
C LEU A 255 -11.90 15.16 1.72
N LYS A 256 -12.29 15.98 2.71
CA LYS A 256 -11.87 15.81 4.11
C LYS A 256 -12.63 14.63 4.72
N HIS A 257 -11.93 13.84 5.53
CA HIS A 257 -12.51 12.86 6.46
C HIS A 257 -13.51 11.85 5.89
N THR A 258 -13.46 11.55 4.59
CA THR A 258 -14.30 10.50 4.04
C THR A 258 -13.92 9.14 4.59
N LYS A 259 -14.85 8.47 5.26
CA LYS A 259 -14.75 7.04 5.49
C LYS A 259 -15.01 6.34 4.15
N PRO A 260 -14.00 5.73 3.51
CA PRO A 260 -14.24 5.06 2.25
C PRO A 260 -15.17 3.86 2.48
N HIS A 261 -16.02 3.58 1.53
CA HIS A 261 -16.81 2.36 1.52
C HIS A 261 -15.92 1.12 1.66
N TYR A 262 -16.45 0.07 2.26
CA TYR A 262 -15.74 -1.19 2.38
C TYR A 262 -15.51 -1.82 1.00
N THR A 263 -14.27 -2.15 0.69
CA THR A 263 -13.96 -3.16 -0.33
C THR A 263 -14.16 -4.55 0.27
N GLU A 264 -14.26 -5.60 -0.55
CA GLU A 264 -14.35 -6.98 -0.03
C GLU A 264 -13.15 -7.32 0.87
N ALA A 265 -11.95 -6.86 0.50
CA ALA A 265 -10.75 -7.01 1.33
C ALA A 265 -10.88 -6.34 2.70
N LYS A 266 -11.32 -5.08 2.73
CA LYS A 266 -11.54 -4.33 3.99
C LYS A 266 -12.66 -4.95 4.83
N LEU A 267 -13.70 -5.50 4.19
CA LEU A 267 -14.79 -6.16 4.89
C LEU A 267 -14.30 -7.44 5.58
N VAL A 268 -13.54 -8.29 4.89
CA VAL A 268 -12.93 -9.49 5.50
C VAL A 268 -12.04 -9.09 6.67
N HIS A 269 -11.20 -8.08 6.52
CA HIS A 269 -10.35 -7.57 7.60
C HIS A 269 -11.18 -7.07 8.81
N ALA A 270 -12.27 -6.34 8.55
CA ALA A 270 -13.13 -5.82 9.61
C ALA A 270 -13.84 -6.94 10.39
N ILE A 271 -14.31 -7.97 9.68
CA ILE A 271 -14.92 -9.18 10.27
C ILE A 271 -13.90 -9.87 11.18
N GLU A 272 -12.70 -10.14 10.67
CA GLU A 272 -11.61 -10.76 11.42
C GLU A 272 -11.25 -9.96 12.67
N LYS A 273 -11.01 -8.64 12.53
CA LYS A 273 -10.65 -7.74 13.63
C LYS A 273 -11.71 -7.70 14.73
N LYS A 274 -12.97 -7.86 14.38
CA LYS A 274 -14.10 -7.95 15.35
C LYS A 274 -14.28 -9.34 15.94
N GLY A 275 -13.45 -10.32 15.58
CA GLY A 275 -13.59 -11.71 16.06
C GLY A 275 -14.80 -12.44 15.49
N ILE A 276 -15.43 -11.91 14.41
CA ILE A 276 -16.61 -12.48 13.77
C ILE A 276 -16.17 -13.51 12.73
N GLY A 277 -16.70 -14.72 12.82
CA GLY A 277 -16.37 -15.80 11.90
C GLY A 277 -15.05 -16.52 12.21
N ARG A 278 -14.64 -17.35 11.28
CA ARG A 278 -13.41 -18.16 11.33
C ARG A 278 -12.88 -18.31 9.89
N PRO A 279 -11.65 -18.82 9.69
CA PRO A 279 -11.08 -19.04 8.35
C PRO A 279 -12.02 -19.78 7.40
N SER A 280 -12.81 -20.72 7.91
CA SER A 280 -13.78 -21.48 7.11
C SER A 280 -15.03 -20.70 6.72
N THR A 281 -15.32 -19.57 7.37
CA THR A 281 -16.61 -18.88 7.22
C THR A 281 -16.51 -17.46 6.66
N TYR A 282 -15.33 -16.83 6.55
CA TYR A 282 -15.21 -15.45 6.06
C TYR A 282 -15.88 -15.25 4.71
N ALA A 283 -15.57 -16.08 3.71
CA ALA A 283 -16.16 -15.97 2.39
C ALA A 283 -17.68 -16.16 2.40
N SER A 284 -18.18 -17.15 3.14
CA SER A 284 -19.61 -17.40 3.24
C SER A 284 -20.38 -16.33 4.01
N LEU A 285 -19.76 -15.69 5.01
CA LEU A 285 -20.35 -14.56 5.71
C LEU A 285 -20.55 -13.35 4.75
N VAL A 286 -19.57 -13.03 3.94
CA VAL A 286 -19.69 -11.96 2.94
C VAL A 286 -20.83 -12.28 1.96
N GLU A 287 -20.87 -13.50 1.42
CA GLU A 287 -21.91 -13.91 0.46
C GLU A 287 -23.31 -13.91 1.08
N LYS A 288 -23.50 -14.48 2.28
CA LYS A 288 -24.80 -14.49 2.97
C LYS A 288 -25.32 -13.08 3.27
N ASN A 289 -24.44 -12.16 3.63
CA ASN A 289 -24.85 -10.76 3.85
C ASN A 289 -25.28 -10.09 2.53
N LYS A 290 -24.68 -10.41 1.39
CA LYS A 290 -25.13 -9.96 0.07
C LYS A 290 -26.48 -10.60 -0.32
N GLU A 291 -26.61 -11.91 -0.17
CA GLU A 291 -27.85 -12.64 -0.46
C GLU A 291 -29.05 -12.12 0.36
N ARG A 292 -28.81 -11.75 1.62
CA ARG A 292 -29.83 -11.17 2.51
C ARG A 292 -30.04 -9.67 2.32
N ALA A 293 -29.36 -9.06 1.34
CA ALA A 293 -29.38 -7.62 1.08
C ALA A 293 -28.99 -6.73 2.28
N TYR A 294 -28.28 -7.28 3.28
CA TYR A 294 -27.71 -6.47 4.37
C TYR A 294 -26.56 -5.59 3.91
N ILE A 295 -25.88 -5.99 2.85
CA ILE A 295 -24.87 -5.22 2.16
C ILE A 295 -25.11 -5.31 0.64
N LEU A 296 -24.94 -4.19 -0.03
CA LEU A 296 -25.01 -4.12 -1.49
C LEU A 296 -23.60 -4.00 -2.07
N LYS A 297 -23.32 -4.79 -3.09
CA LYS A 297 -22.11 -4.66 -3.89
C LYS A 297 -22.46 -3.94 -5.19
N THR A 298 -22.09 -2.68 -5.28
CA THR A 298 -22.37 -1.85 -6.44
C THR A 298 -21.14 -1.09 -6.90
N ASN A 299 -21.14 -0.67 -8.14
CA ASN A 299 -20.23 0.36 -8.60
C ASN A 299 -20.83 1.70 -8.18
N VAL A 300 -20.12 2.45 -7.37
CA VAL A 300 -20.50 3.82 -7.03
C VAL A 300 -19.86 4.72 -8.06
N GLU A 301 -20.68 5.30 -8.93
CA GLU A 301 -20.22 6.34 -9.83
C GLU A 301 -19.93 7.60 -9.02
N GLY A 302 -18.78 8.22 -9.29
CA GLY A 302 -18.46 9.52 -8.71
C GLY A 302 -19.45 10.57 -9.20
N LYS A 303 -19.87 11.46 -8.33
CA LYS A 303 -20.60 12.66 -8.76
C LYS A 303 -19.60 13.62 -9.36
N PRO A 304 -19.78 14.13 -10.59
CA PRO A 304 -18.93 15.18 -11.12
C PRO A 304 -19.07 16.42 -10.22
N VAL A 305 -17.92 17.00 -9.86
CA VAL A 305 -17.85 18.26 -9.12
C VAL A 305 -17.11 19.24 -10.00
N GLU A 306 -17.73 20.37 -10.28
CA GLU A 306 -17.02 21.48 -10.92
C GLU A 306 -16.02 22.06 -9.95
N ILE A 307 -14.77 22.11 -10.35
CA ILE A 307 -13.69 22.67 -9.55
C ILE A 307 -12.99 23.77 -10.32
N GLU A 308 -12.75 24.87 -9.68
CA GLU A 308 -11.88 25.91 -10.24
C GLU A 308 -10.43 25.50 -10.03
N LYS A 309 -9.66 25.46 -11.11
CA LYS A 309 -8.26 25.08 -11.10
C LYS A 309 -7.38 26.30 -11.30
N CYS A 310 -6.59 26.61 -10.29
CA CYS A 310 -5.57 27.64 -10.34
C CYS A 310 -4.20 27.00 -10.57
N VAL A 311 -3.41 27.57 -11.45
CA VAL A 311 -2.07 27.06 -11.78
C VAL A 311 -1.10 28.23 -11.94
N LEU A 312 -0.01 28.19 -11.18
CA LEU A 312 1.17 29.01 -11.43
C LEU A 312 2.19 28.17 -12.17
N SER A 313 2.70 28.68 -13.27
CA SER A 313 3.83 28.11 -13.98
C SER A 313 4.94 29.17 -14.06
N LYS A 314 6.17 28.74 -14.20
CA LYS A 314 7.35 29.62 -14.27
C LYS A 314 7.23 30.78 -15.29
N ASN A 315 6.45 30.57 -16.36
CA ASN A 315 6.29 31.50 -17.47
C ASN A 315 4.86 32.04 -17.64
N LYS A 316 3.89 31.59 -16.81
CA LYS A 316 2.48 31.95 -16.94
C LYS A 316 1.72 31.69 -15.63
N ALA A 317 0.90 32.66 -15.22
CA ALA A 317 -0.03 32.48 -14.10
C ALA A 317 -1.48 32.43 -14.64
N ASP A 318 -2.16 31.32 -14.41
CA ASP A 318 -3.60 31.17 -14.60
C ASP A 318 -4.24 31.02 -13.20
N ILE A 319 -4.62 32.17 -12.60
CA ILE A 319 -5.17 32.27 -11.24
C ILE A 319 -6.64 32.67 -11.29
#